data_f345f033cd41c5538af3fc08dec6d5c8
#
_entry.id   f345f033cd41c5538af3fc08dec6d5c8
#
_cell.length_a   1.000
_cell.length_b   1.000
_cell.length_c   1.000
_cell.angle_alpha   90.00
_cell.angle_beta   90.00
_cell.angle_gamma   90.00
#
_symmetry.space_group_name_H-M   'P 1'
#
loop_
_entity.id
_entity.type
_entity.pdbx_description
1 polymer ?
#
loop_
_entity_poly.entity_id
_entity_poly.type
_entity_poly.pdbx_seq_one_letter_code
_entity_poly.pdbx_strand_id
1 'polypeptide(L)'
;MSFPRTVGQLPLYYNQKPTGRPVPPEAPDTDYKSRYMDVPNTPLYPFGYGLSYTTFAVNSMKLDQNSFTKGGKITVTAEVENTGKVDGETVVQMYIRDLAGSVTRPVKELKGFEKVTLKAGEKKQVSFTIDEALLAFYGIDMQKKAEPGDFTVWVGLNSADEANQSSFSLR
;
A
#
# COMPACT_ATOMS: atom_id res chain seq x y z
N MET A 1 -5.31 11.18 4.05
CA MET A 1 -6.51 11.56 3.26
C MET A 1 -6.13 11.54 1.79
N SER A 2 -7.03 11.11 0.88
CA SER A 2 -6.86 11.30 -0.56
C SER A 2 -7.55 12.59 -0.97
N PHE A 3 -6.96 13.35 -1.90
CA PHE A 3 -7.56 14.57 -2.41
C PHE A 3 -8.09 14.33 -3.83
N PRO A 4 -9.36 14.62 -4.10
CA PRO A 4 -9.96 14.43 -5.42
C PRO A 4 -9.45 15.47 -6.43
N ARG A 5 -9.59 15.15 -7.72
CA ARG A 5 -9.32 16.09 -8.82
C ARG A 5 -10.46 17.09 -9.00
N THR A 6 -11.69 16.64 -8.73
CA THR A 6 -12.92 17.44 -8.80
C THR A 6 -13.89 17.03 -7.71
N VAL A 7 -14.86 17.88 -7.41
CA VAL A 7 -15.92 17.60 -6.42
C VAL A 7 -16.73 16.35 -6.80
N GLY A 8 -16.98 16.13 -8.09
CA GLY A 8 -17.72 14.96 -8.57
C GLY A 8 -17.00 13.62 -8.41
N GLN A 9 -15.72 13.62 -8.02
CA GLN A 9 -14.94 12.40 -7.77
C GLN A 9 -15.16 11.81 -6.35
N LEU A 10 -15.95 12.42 -5.49
CA LEU A 10 -16.25 11.92 -4.15
C LEU A 10 -17.37 10.86 -4.19
N PRO A 11 -17.27 9.78 -3.36
CA PRO A 11 -16.21 9.49 -2.40
C PRO A 11 -14.97 8.85 -3.05
N LEU A 12 -13.79 9.18 -2.51
CA LEU A 12 -12.50 8.69 -3.00
C LEU A 12 -11.65 8.12 -1.85
N TYR A 13 -11.59 6.79 -1.77
CA TYR A 13 -10.85 6.08 -0.73
C TYR A 13 -9.69 5.28 -1.32
N TYR A 14 -8.49 5.37 -0.74
CA TYR A 14 -7.35 4.55 -1.16
C TYR A 14 -7.57 3.05 -0.87
N ASN A 15 -8.32 2.73 0.17
CA ASN A 15 -8.66 1.38 0.61
C ASN A 15 -10.07 0.96 0.15
N GLN A 16 -10.50 1.43 -1.00
CA GLN A 16 -11.78 1.03 -1.58
C GLN A 16 -11.87 -0.48 -1.81
N LYS A 17 -13.07 -1.01 -1.81
CA LYS A 17 -13.33 -2.40 -2.20
C LYS A 17 -13.31 -2.53 -3.72
N PRO A 18 -12.85 -3.67 -4.27
CA PRO A 18 -12.89 -3.90 -5.72
C PRO A 18 -14.35 -3.86 -6.22
N THR A 19 -14.56 -3.20 -7.36
CA THR A 19 -15.88 -3.02 -7.97
C THR A 19 -16.30 -4.19 -8.86
N GLY A 20 -15.42 -5.18 -9.07
CA GLY A 20 -15.64 -6.29 -10.00
C GLY A 20 -15.37 -5.95 -11.47
N ARG A 21 -15.38 -4.66 -11.84
CA ARG A 21 -15.08 -4.16 -13.19
C ARG A 21 -14.15 -2.95 -13.14
N PRO A 22 -12.94 -3.08 -12.58
CA PRO A 22 -12.01 -1.96 -12.52
C PRO A 22 -11.55 -1.56 -13.91
N VAL A 23 -11.34 -0.27 -14.09
CA VAL A 23 -10.66 0.27 -15.28
C VAL A 23 -9.19 0.42 -14.91
N PRO A 24 -8.25 -0.21 -15.63
CA PRO A 24 -6.83 0.12 -15.50
C PRO A 24 -6.60 1.61 -15.80
N PRO A 25 -5.62 2.26 -15.15
CA PRO A 25 -5.37 3.69 -15.33
C PRO A 25 -5.21 4.14 -16.79
N GLU A 26 -4.71 3.25 -17.65
CA GLU A 26 -4.39 3.50 -19.07
C GLU A 26 -5.37 2.82 -20.05
N ALA A 27 -6.47 2.26 -19.54
CA ALA A 27 -7.41 1.59 -20.42
C ALA A 27 -8.13 2.58 -21.34
N PRO A 28 -8.32 2.24 -22.63
CA PRO A 28 -9.16 3.01 -23.50
C PRO A 28 -10.60 3.08 -22.99
N ASP A 29 -11.34 4.03 -23.48
CA ASP A 29 -12.74 4.26 -23.14
C ASP A 29 -13.58 2.99 -23.47
N THR A 30 -13.90 2.23 -22.43
CA THR A 30 -14.69 1.00 -22.57
C THR A 30 -15.96 1.10 -21.75
N ASP A 31 -17.09 0.81 -22.37
CA ASP A 31 -18.39 0.76 -21.70
C ASP A 31 -18.44 -0.27 -20.58
N TYR A 32 -19.35 -0.08 -19.64
CA TYR A 32 -19.63 -0.99 -18.52
C TYR A 32 -18.47 -1.21 -17.53
N LYS A 33 -17.56 -0.23 -17.40
CA LYS A 33 -16.49 -0.20 -16.39
C LYS A 33 -16.80 0.80 -15.28
N SER A 34 -16.27 0.54 -14.08
CA SER A 34 -16.41 1.45 -12.94
C SER A 34 -15.42 2.61 -13.07
N ARG A 35 -15.89 3.74 -13.58
CA ARG A 35 -15.05 4.93 -13.82
C ARG A 35 -15.83 6.23 -13.65
N TYR A 36 -15.09 7.30 -13.43
CA TYR A 36 -15.59 8.65 -13.66
C TYR A 36 -15.57 8.97 -15.17
N MET A 37 -16.54 9.74 -15.63
CA MET A 37 -16.70 10.00 -17.06
C MET A 37 -15.76 11.09 -17.58
N ASP A 38 -15.44 12.04 -16.72
CA ASP A 38 -14.75 13.31 -17.06
C ASP A 38 -13.35 13.44 -16.41
N VAL A 39 -12.98 12.53 -15.52
CA VAL A 39 -11.69 12.54 -14.84
C VAL A 39 -11.14 11.12 -14.66
N PRO A 40 -9.82 10.94 -14.54
CA PRO A 40 -9.22 9.66 -14.17
C PRO A 40 -9.71 9.18 -12.80
N ASN A 41 -9.77 7.87 -12.58
CA ASN A 41 -10.12 7.27 -11.29
C ASN A 41 -9.08 7.55 -10.19
N THR A 42 -7.87 7.97 -10.56
CA THR A 42 -6.80 8.28 -9.61
C THR A 42 -7.03 9.61 -8.91
N PRO A 43 -6.66 9.74 -7.62
CA PRO A 43 -6.72 11.02 -6.90
C PRO A 43 -5.75 12.06 -7.49
N LEU A 44 -5.95 13.33 -7.16
CA LEU A 44 -4.97 14.38 -7.41
C LEU A 44 -3.74 14.17 -6.51
N TYR A 45 -3.99 13.96 -5.21
CA TYR A 45 -2.97 13.56 -4.24
C TYR A 45 -3.42 12.27 -3.54
N PRO A 46 -2.64 11.16 -3.66
CA PRO A 46 -2.97 9.91 -3.01
C PRO A 46 -2.86 10.00 -1.49
N PHE A 47 -3.45 9.04 -0.79
CA PHE A 47 -3.29 8.90 0.65
C PHE A 47 -1.80 8.73 0.99
N GLY A 48 -1.35 9.41 2.03
CA GLY A 48 0.05 9.37 2.46
C GLY A 48 0.99 10.30 1.68
N TYR A 49 0.54 10.91 0.58
CA TYR A 49 1.34 11.90 -0.15
C TYR A 49 1.60 13.13 0.71
N GLY A 50 2.83 13.64 0.65
CA GLY A 50 3.25 14.86 1.32
C GLY A 50 4.37 15.55 0.54
N LEU A 51 4.66 16.79 0.92
CA LEU A 51 5.77 17.57 0.38
C LEU A 51 6.88 17.67 1.42
N SER A 52 8.12 17.76 0.94
CA SER A 52 9.31 17.98 1.74
C SER A 52 10.20 19.00 1.06
N TYR A 53 11.13 19.58 1.81
CA TYR A 53 12.19 20.45 1.25
C TYR A 53 13.34 19.66 0.61
N THR A 54 13.26 18.32 0.64
CA THR A 54 14.16 17.39 0.00
C THR A 54 13.39 16.28 -0.69
N THR A 55 14.07 15.38 -1.39
CA THR A 55 13.47 14.25 -2.10
C THR A 55 13.90 12.94 -1.48
N PHE A 56 13.00 11.95 -1.48
CA PHE A 56 13.26 10.62 -0.95
C PHE A 56 12.93 9.55 -1.98
N ALA A 57 13.64 8.43 -1.90
CA ALA A 57 13.34 7.22 -2.64
C ALA A 57 13.28 6.02 -1.70
N VAL A 58 12.40 5.07 -2.00
CA VAL A 58 12.36 3.75 -1.34
C VAL A 58 12.83 2.72 -2.36
N ASN A 59 13.84 1.95 -2.00
CA ASN A 59 14.50 1.00 -2.88
C ASN A 59 14.65 -0.37 -2.21
N SER A 60 14.99 -1.38 -3.01
CA SER A 60 15.52 -2.67 -2.53
C SER A 60 14.63 -3.39 -1.50
N MET A 61 13.31 -3.35 -1.70
CA MET A 61 12.40 -4.10 -0.83
C MET A 61 12.67 -5.61 -0.94
N LYS A 62 12.72 -6.28 0.23
CA LYS A 62 12.92 -7.74 0.33
C LYS A 62 12.05 -8.31 1.44
N LEU A 63 11.62 -9.54 1.24
CA LEU A 63 11.03 -10.38 2.28
C LEU A 63 12.08 -11.42 2.71
N ASP A 64 12.13 -11.74 4.00
CA ASP A 64 12.99 -12.81 4.52
C ASP A 64 12.49 -14.20 4.10
N GLN A 65 11.19 -14.35 3.87
CA GLN A 65 10.55 -15.55 3.32
C GLN A 65 9.26 -15.21 2.58
N ASN A 66 8.81 -16.10 1.69
CA ASN A 66 7.63 -15.88 0.86
C ASN A 66 6.34 -16.51 1.44
N SER A 67 6.43 -17.22 2.55
CA SER A 67 5.26 -17.80 3.21
C SER A 67 5.52 -18.04 4.69
N PHE A 68 4.45 -18.05 5.48
CA PHE A 68 4.50 -18.47 6.87
C PHE A 68 3.22 -19.21 7.25
N THR A 69 3.31 -19.99 8.32
CA THR A 69 2.18 -20.71 8.91
C THR A 69 1.72 -20.00 10.18
N LYS A 70 0.62 -20.46 10.75
CA LYS A 70 0.08 -19.96 12.01
C LYS A 70 1.15 -19.84 13.10
N GLY A 71 1.20 -18.67 13.76
CA GLY A 71 2.22 -18.31 14.76
C GLY A 71 3.57 -17.86 14.17
N GLY A 72 3.75 -17.95 12.84
CA GLY A 72 4.92 -17.43 12.15
C GLY A 72 4.81 -15.93 11.82
N LYS A 73 5.84 -15.41 11.16
CA LYS A 73 5.92 -14.01 10.74
C LYS A 73 6.82 -13.87 9.50
N ILE A 74 6.64 -12.80 8.76
CA ILE A 74 7.53 -12.37 7.67
C ILE A 74 8.12 -11.02 8.06
N THR A 75 9.39 -10.81 7.78
CA THR A 75 10.05 -9.51 7.89
C THR A 75 10.21 -8.90 6.51
N VAL A 76 9.64 -7.71 6.34
CA VAL A 76 9.79 -6.89 5.14
C VAL A 76 10.84 -5.83 5.43
N THR A 77 11.89 -5.75 4.62
CA THR A 77 12.92 -4.71 4.71
C THR A 77 12.93 -3.88 3.44
N ALA A 78 13.20 -2.58 3.57
CA ALA A 78 13.41 -1.69 2.44
C ALA A 78 14.48 -0.65 2.79
N GLU A 79 15.20 -0.16 1.78
CA GLU A 79 16.14 0.94 1.91
C GLU A 79 15.42 2.24 1.55
N VAL A 80 15.48 3.23 2.43
CA VAL A 80 15.04 4.60 2.17
C VAL A 80 16.27 5.50 2.06
N GLU A 81 16.27 6.37 1.05
CA GLU A 81 17.37 7.29 0.72
C GLU A 81 16.84 8.72 0.63
N ASN A 82 17.57 9.66 1.22
CA ASN A 82 17.39 11.08 0.93
C ASN A 82 18.21 11.42 -0.33
N THR A 83 17.53 11.53 -1.47
CA THR A 83 18.13 11.80 -2.78
C THR A 83 18.36 13.30 -3.04
N GLY A 84 17.94 14.17 -2.13
CA GLY A 84 18.09 15.61 -2.25
C GLY A 84 19.36 16.15 -1.58
N LYS A 85 19.42 17.46 -1.46
CA LYS A 85 20.63 18.19 -1.01
C LYS A 85 20.55 18.75 0.40
N VAL A 86 19.42 18.56 1.09
CA VAL A 86 19.22 19.04 2.47
C VAL A 86 18.69 17.91 3.33
N ASP A 87 18.95 18.01 4.62
CA ASP A 87 18.43 17.06 5.60
C ASP A 87 16.89 17.14 5.65
N GLY A 88 16.25 16.02 5.93
CA GLY A 88 14.80 16.00 5.98
C GLY A 88 14.23 14.75 6.62
N GLU A 89 12.90 14.75 6.74
CA GLU A 89 12.15 13.64 7.31
C GLU A 89 11.10 13.16 6.31
N THR A 90 10.85 11.85 6.34
CA THR A 90 9.76 11.24 5.58
C THR A 90 9.12 10.11 6.36
N VAL A 91 7.95 9.66 5.89
CA VAL A 91 7.26 8.50 6.44
C VAL A 91 7.25 7.39 5.40
N VAL A 92 7.93 6.30 5.70
CA VAL A 92 7.88 5.07 4.90
C VAL A 92 6.64 4.28 5.32
N GLN A 93 5.85 3.83 4.34
CA GLN A 93 4.54 3.24 4.55
C GLN A 93 4.49 1.83 3.95
N MET A 94 4.01 0.87 4.73
CA MET A 94 3.78 -0.49 4.26
C MET A 94 2.29 -0.75 4.06
N TYR A 95 1.93 -1.21 2.87
CA TYR A 95 0.57 -1.55 2.49
C TYR A 95 0.46 -3.02 2.17
N ILE A 96 -0.70 -3.62 2.48
CA ILE A 96 -1.00 -5.02 2.18
C ILE A 96 -2.36 -5.11 1.48
N ARG A 97 -2.45 -6.02 0.53
CA ARG A 97 -3.69 -6.49 -0.08
C ARG A 97 -3.86 -7.97 0.18
N ASP A 98 -4.98 -8.35 0.72
CA ASP A 98 -5.48 -9.70 0.74
C ASP A 98 -6.18 -9.97 -0.60
N LEU A 99 -5.72 -10.96 -1.35
CA LEU A 99 -6.22 -11.23 -2.70
C LEU A 99 -7.59 -11.91 -2.71
N ALA A 100 -7.87 -12.75 -1.68
CA ALA A 100 -9.13 -13.46 -1.58
C ALA A 100 -9.46 -13.77 -0.11
N GLY A 101 -10.54 -13.23 0.39
CA GLY A 101 -11.06 -13.51 1.74
C GLY A 101 -12.52 -13.92 1.71
N SER A 102 -13.03 -14.45 2.83
CA SER A 102 -14.44 -14.83 3.00
C SER A 102 -15.41 -13.65 2.84
N VAL A 103 -14.91 -12.42 2.95
CA VAL A 103 -15.61 -11.17 2.65
C VAL A 103 -14.75 -10.31 1.74
N THR A 104 -15.38 -9.41 0.97
CA THR A 104 -14.65 -8.51 0.06
C THR A 104 -13.60 -7.69 0.80
N ARG A 105 -12.35 -7.85 0.39
CA ARG A 105 -11.21 -7.15 0.98
C ARG A 105 -10.90 -5.83 0.23
N PRO A 106 -10.38 -4.81 0.93
CA PRO A 106 -9.90 -3.60 0.29
C PRO A 106 -8.79 -3.87 -0.74
N VAL A 107 -8.69 -3.02 -1.76
CA VAL A 107 -7.63 -3.11 -2.77
C VAL A 107 -6.22 -2.87 -2.19
N LYS A 108 -6.14 -2.16 -1.06
CA LYS A 108 -4.89 -1.85 -0.36
C LYS A 108 -5.21 -1.33 1.05
N GLU A 109 -4.49 -1.77 2.05
CA GLU A 109 -4.62 -1.31 3.44
C GLU A 109 -3.25 -0.90 3.99
N LEU A 110 -3.14 0.27 4.61
CA LEU A 110 -1.95 0.67 5.37
C LEU A 110 -1.85 -0.22 6.62
N LYS A 111 -0.77 -0.99 6.72
CA LYS A 111 -0.54 -1.93 7.82
C LYS A 111 0.67 -1.58 8.67
N GLY A 112 1.52 -0.67 8.22
CA GLY A 112 2.65 -0.19 8.99
C GLY A 112 3.21 1.11 8.43
N PHE A 113 3.86 1.89 9.28
CA PHE A 113 4.61 3.07 8.86
C PHE A 113 5.77 3.35 9.83
N GLU A 114 6.83 3.94 9.31
CA GLU A 114 7.98 4.39 10.10
C GLU A 114 8.40 5.80 9.64
N LYS A 115 8.48 6.73 10.59
CA LYS A 115 9.04 8.06 10.34
C LYS A 115 10.56 8.00 10.44
N VAL A 116 11.25 8.47 9.43
CA VAL A 116 12.71 8.49 9.37
C VAL A 116 13.23 9.90 9.14
N THR A 117 14.33 10.23 9.80
CA THR A 117 15.12 11.44 9.58
C THR A 117 16.40 11.03 8.88
N LEU A 118 16.76 11.70 7.77
CA LEU A 118 17.92 11.39 6.94
C LEU A 118 18.65 12.67 6.57
N LYS A 119 19.98 12.65 6.67
CA LYS A 119 20.84 13.69 6.11
C LYS A 119 20.81 13.62 4.59
N ALA A 120 21.24 14.69 3.93
CA ALA A 120 21.40 14.70 2.47
C ALA A 120 22.29 13.54 2.01
N GLY A 121 21.82 12.72 1.08
CA GLY A 121 22.48 11.52 0.56
C GLY A 121 22.50 10.30 1.50
N GLU A 122 21.91 10.39 2.69
CA GLU A 122 21.90 9.28 3.66
C GLU A 122 20.90 8.21 3.25
N LYS A 123 21.29 6.96 3.52
CA LYS A 123 20.46 5.77 3.36
C LYS A 123 20.20 5.11 4.71
N LYS A 124 19.01 4.62 4.91
CA LYS A 124 18.62 3.88 6.10
C LYS A 124 17.75 2.68 5.73
N GLN A 125 17.98 1.55 6.38
CA GLN A 125 17.06 0.41 6.27
C GLN A 125 15.91 0.57 7.25
N VAL A 126 14.69 0.34 6.77
CA VAL A 126 13.46 0.21 7.57
C VAL A 126 12.99 -1.24 7.54
N SER A 127 12.27 -1.66 8.58
CA SER A 127 11.81 -3.03 8.73
C SER A 127 10.40 -3.08 9.29
N PHE A 128 9.55 -3.91 8.69
CA PHE A 128 8.18 -4.17 9.13
C PHE A 128 7.98 -5.65 9.36
N THR A 129 7.20 -6.00 10.37
CA THR A 129 6.82 -7.39 10.65
C THR A 129 5.38 -7.64 10.23
N ILE A 130 5.15 -8.71 9.48
CA ILE A 130 3.82 -9.21 9.12
C ILE A 130 3.58 -10.51 9.87
N ASP A 131 2.55 -10.52 10.69
CA ASP A 131 2.07 -11.68 11.44
C ASP A 131 0.56 -11.87 11.21
N GLU A 132 -0.02 -12.92 11.79
CA GLU A 132 -1.46 -13.18 11.69
C GLU A 132 -2.31 -12.04 12.27
N ALA A 133 -1.88 -11.40 13.36
CA ALA A 133 -2.64 -10.32 13.99
C ALA A 133 -2.78 -9.11 13.06
N LEU A 134 -1.73 -8.81 12.29
CA LEU A 134 -1.71 -7.73 11.29
C LEU A 134 -2.64 -8.02 10.11
N LEU A 135 -2.78 -9.30 9.73
CA LEU A 135 -3.62 -9.75 8.60
C LEU A 135 -5.08 -9.97 9.01
N ALA A 136 -5.39 -10.03 10.31
CA ALA A 136 -6.70 -10.37 10.81
C ALA A 136 -7.78 -9.34 10.43
N PHE A 137 -8.93 -9.84 10.01
CA PHE A 137 -10.14 -9.09 9.70
C PHE A 137 -11.39 -9.83 10.20
N TYR A 138 -12.54 -9.16 10.23
CA TYR A 138 -13.81 -9.80 10.55
C TYR A 138 -14.34 -10.53 9.33
N GLY A 139 -14.38 -11.86 9.41
CA GLY A 139 -14.90 -12.74 8.37
C GLY A 139 -16.42 -12.81 8.36
N ILE A 140 -16.97 -13.71 7.53
CA ILE A 140 -18.42 -13.94 7.43
C ILE A 140 -19.05 -14.47 8.74
N ASP A 141 -18.25 -15.14 9.57
CA ASP A 141 -18.62 -15.67 10.89
C ASP A 141 -18.53 -14.60 12.02
N MET A 142 -18.27 -13.35 11.68
CA MET A 142 -18.08 -12.22 12.60
C MET A 142 -16.93 -12.43 13.60
N GLN A 143 -16.01 -13.36 13.32
CA GLN A 143 -14.80 -13.55 14.12
C GLN A 143 -13.62 -12.80 13.47
N LYS A 144 -12.81 -12.15 14.31
CA LYS A 144 -11.58 -11.47 13.86
C LYS A 144 -10.43 -12.47 13.80
N LYS A 145 -10.02 -12.85 12.60
CA LYS A 145 -8.93 -13.79 12.36
C LYS A 145 -8.26 -13.52 11.00
N ALA A 146 -7.04 -14.00 10.81
CA ALA A 146 -6.44 -14.11 9.49
C ALA A 146 -6.95 -15.37 8.80
N GLU A 147 -7.15 -15.31 7.50
CA GLU A 147 -7.48 -16.46 6.68
C GLU A 147 -6.26 -16.87 5.85
N PRO A 148 -6.02 -18.20 5.65
CA PRO A 148 -4.99 -18.65 4.71
C PRO A 148 -5.27 -18.11 3.31
N GLY A 149 -4.22 -17.69 2.62
CA GLY A 149 -4.36 -17.08 1.31
C GLY A 149 -3.08 -16.42 0.81
N ASP A 150 -3.20 -15.78 -0.34
CA ASP A 150 -2.11 -15.05 -0.98
C ASP A 150 -2.32 -13.55 -0.81
N PHE A 151 -1.21 -12.86 -0.58
CA PHE A 151 -1.18 -11.43 -0.28
C PHE A 151 -0.16 -10.72 -1.16
N THR A 152 -0.40 -9.43 -1.40
CA THR A 152 0.61 -8.53 -1.97
C THR A 152 0.98 -7.48 -0.93
N VAL A 153 2.27 -7.18 -0.82
CA VAL A 153 2.82 -6.12 0.04
C VAL A 153 3.55 -5.08 -0.79
N TRP A 154 3.39 -3.81 -0.42
CA TRP A 154 4.11 -2.67 -0.98
C TRP A 154 4.78 -1.88 0.13
N VAL A 155 5.95 -1.32 -0.16
CA VAL A 155 6.60 -0.33 0.70
C VAL A 155 6.93 0.90 -0.15
N GLY A 156 6.45 2.05 0.29
CA GLY A 156 6.60 3.29 -0.46
C GLY A 156 6.34 4.54 0.38
N LEU A 157 6.27 5.69 -0.27
CA LEU A 157 6.05 6.99 0.38
C LEU A 157 4.57 7.43 0.38
N ASN A 158 3.72 6.74 -0.37
CA ASN A 158 2.28 6.98 -0.43
C ASN A 158 1.54 5.78 -1.02
N SER A 159 0.21 5.80 -1.01
CA SER A 159 -0.62 4.66 -1.45
C SER A 159 -0.59 4.37 -2.95
N ALA A 160 -0.12 5.29 -3.77
CA ALA A 160 0.03 5.12 -5.22
C ALA A 160 1.45 4.69 -5.62
N ASP A 161 2.38 4.60 -4.66
CA ASP A 161 3.72 4.10 -4.91
C ASP A 161 3.68 2.56 -4.97
N GLU A 162 3.91 2.01 -6.16
CA GLU A 162 3.84 0.58 -6.46
C GLU A 162 5.16 0.00 -6.97
N ALA A 163 6.24 0.80 -6.96
CA ALA A 163 7.54 0.38 -7.45
C ALA A 163 8.15 -0.77 -6.65
N ASN A 164 7.93 -0.78 -5.33
CA ASN A 164 8.44 -1.81 -4.43
C ASN A 164 7.29 -2.71 -3.96
N GLN A 165 7.10 -3.83 -4.64
CA GLN A 165 6.07 -4.81 -4.30
C GLN A 165 6.62 -6.24 -4.30
N SER A 166 5.98 -7.10 -3.51
CA SER A 166 6.22 -8.54 -3.49
C SER A 166 4.95 -9.29 -3.07
N SER A 167 4.94 -10.59 -3.31
CA SER A 167 3.85 -11.47 -2.89
C SER A 167 4.30 -12.43 -1.80
N PHE A 168 3.39 -12.77 -0.90
CA PHE A 168 3.60 -13.78 0.13
C PHE A 168 2.31 -14.54 0.42
N SER A 169 2.42 -15.65 1.18
CA SER A 169 1.28 -16.50 1.53
C SER A 169 1.23 -16.80 3.03
N LEU A 170 0.02 -16.82 3.59
CA LEU A 170 -0.29 -17.47 4.87
C LEU A 170 -0.83 -18.88 4.57
N ARG A 171 -0.24 -19.93 5.20
CA ARG A 171 -0.58 -21.35 5.01
C ARG A 171 -1.15 -21.97 6.29
#